data_a4c8246b39a209c614156d42fc599513
#
_entry.id   a4c8246b39a209c614156d42fc599513
#
_cell.length_a   1.000
_cell.length_b   1.000
_cell.length_c   1.000
_cell.angle_alpha   90.00
_cell.angle_beta   90.00
_cell.angle_gamma   90.00
#
_symmetry.space_group_name_H-M   'P 1'
#
loop_
_entity.id
_entity.type
_entity.pdbx_description
1 polymer ?
#
loop_
_entity_poly.entity_id
_entity_poly.type
_entity_poly.pdbx_seq_one_letter_code
_entity_poly.pdbx_strand_id
1 'polypeptide(L)' 'MKYEEFERIYQEYYLKILTFIHKRVPDLYEAEELTGDVFLSFYRNMDSYDEEKGSIATWLYAITANRLKNYYREDND' A
#
# COMPACT_ATOMS: atom_id res chain seq x y z
N MET A 1 -7.40 16.28 10.60
CA MET A 1 -7.18 15.13 11.48
C MET A 1 -6.63 13.95 10.70
N LYS A 2 -5.87 13.12 11.35
CA LYS A 2 -5.19 11.98 10.72
C LYS A 2 -6.14 11.07 9.94
N TYR A 3 -7.26 10.72 10.53
CA TYR A 3 -8.22 9.81 9.91
C TYR A 3 -8.79 10.40 8.62
N GLU A 4 -9.11 11.67 8.63
CA GLU A 4 -9.69 12.32 7.46
C GLU A 4 -8.68 12.39 6.31
N GLU A 5 -7.42 12.65 6.64
CA GLU A 5 -6.36 12.65 5.64
C GLU A 5 -6.15 11.26 5.07
N PHE A 6 -6.16 10.25 5.94
CA PHE A 6 -6.03 8.87 5.51
C PHE A 6 -7.18 8.49 4.56
N GLU A 7 -8.41 8.83 4.93
CA GLU A 7 -9.56 8.47 4.11
C GLU A 7 -9.48 9.07 2.72
N ARG A 8 -9.06 10.34 2.62
CA ARG A 8 -8.89 10.99 1.34
C ARG A 8 -7.84 10.29 0.48
N ILE A 9 -6.72 9.94 1.09
CA ILE A 9 -5.63 9.25 0.40
C ILE A 9 -6.09 7.84 0.00
N TYR A 10 -6.79 7.17 0.87
CA TYR A 10 -7.32 5.84 0.61
C TYR A 10 -8.24 5.87 -0.61
N GLN A 11 -9.18 6.81 -0.67
CA GLN A 11 -10.09 6.92 -1.79
C GLN A 11 -9.37 7.26 -3.08
N GLU A 12 -8.34 8.08 -3.01
CA GLU A 12 -7.59 8.47 -4.20
C GLU A 12 -6.72 7.35 -4.74
N TYR A 13 -6.12 6.58 -3.88
CA TYR A 13 -5.06 5.64 -4.29
C TYR A 13 -5.47 4.17 -4.24
N TYR A 14 -6.61 3.82 -3.65
CA TYR A 14 -6.95 2.41 -3.46
C TYR A 14 -6.93 1.63 -4.77
N LEU A 15 -7.65 2.10 -5.78
CA LEU A 15 -7.70 1.38 -7.06
C LEU A 15 -6.36 1.35 -7.77
N LYS A 16 -5.57 2.40 -7.62
CA LYS A 16 -4.23 2.44 -8.21
C LYS A 16 -3.33 1.38 -7.61
N ILE A 17 -3.35 1.27 -6.29
CA ILE A 17 -2.53 0.26 -5.60
C ILE A 17 -3.05 -1.14 -5.88
N LEU A 18 -4.38 -1.33 -5.82
CA LEU A 18 -4.97 -2.63 -6.12
C LEU A 18 -4.61 -3.09 -7.55
N THR A 19 -4.71 -2.20 -8.52
CA THR A 19 -4.38 -2.51 -9.91
C THR A 19 -2.91 -2.91 -10.04
N PHE A 20 -2.04 -2.16 -9.38
CA PHE A 20 -0.61 -2.46 -9.39
C PHE A 20 -0.34 -3.85 -8.83
N ILE A 21 -0.95 -4.17 -7.69
CA ILE A 21 -0.77 -5.46 -7.04
C ILE A 21 -1.39 -6.59 -7.87
N HIS A 22 -2.60 -6.37 -8.40
CA HIS A 22 -3.34 -7.39 -9.12
C HIS A 22 -2.63 -7.83 -10.41
N LYS A 23 -1.86 -6.95 -11.01
CA LYS A 23 -1.05 -7.31 -12.17
C LYS A 23 0.02 -8.34 -11.83
N ARG A 24 0.42 -8.40 -10.58
CA ARG A 24 1.51 -9.26 -10.10
C ARG A 24 0.99 -10.44 -9.28
N VAL A 25 -0.19 -10.31 -8.73
CA VAL A 25 -0.86 -11.34 -7.93
C VAL A 25 -2.23 -11.56 -8.58
N PRO A 26 -2.36 -12.58 -9.46
CA PRO A 26 -3.56 -12.74 -10.28
C PRO A 26 -4.84 -12.99 -9.51
N ASP A 27 -4.77 -13.62 -8.34
CA ASP A 27 -5.95 -13.87 -7.52
C ASP A 27 -6.43 -12.56 -6.93
N LEU A 28 -7.65 -12.17 -7.28
CA LEU A 28 -8.20 -10.88 -6.85
C LEU A 28 -8.34 -10.80 -5.33
N TYR A 29 -8.77 -11.90 -4.69
CA TYR A 29 -8.92 -11.91 -3.24
C TYR A 29 -7.58 -11.64 -2.56
N GLU A 30 -6.53 -12.33 -2.99
CA GLU A 30 -5.19 -12.10 -2.44
C GLU A 30 -4.70 -10.68 -2.71
N ALA A 31 -4.97 -10.17 -3.92
CA ALA A 31 -4.59 -8.80 -4.25
C ALA A 31 -5.28 -7.78 -3.35
N GLU A 32 -6.55 -8.00 -3.05
CA GLU A 32 -7.28 -7.12 -2.15
C GLU A 32 -6.74 -7.19 -0.72
N GLU A 33 -6.40 -8.39 -0.25
CA GLU A 33 -5.80 -8.55 1.08
C GLU A 33 -4.48 -7.80 1.18
N LEU A 34 -3.64 -7.93 0.15
CA LEU A 34 -2.36 -7.24 0.13
C LEU A 34 -2.54 -5.73 0.09
N THR A 35 -3.53 -5.25 -0.66
CA THR A 35 -3.84 -3.82 -0.72
C THR A 35 -4.25 -3.32 0.66
N GLY A 36 -5.07 -4.07 1.36
CA GLY A 36 -5.45 -3.75 2.73
C GLY A 36 -4.25 -3.65 3.65
N ASP A 37 -3.33 -4.60 3.54
CA ASP A 37 -2.10 -4.58 4.34
C ASP A 37 -1.26 -3.33 4.07
N VAL A 38 -1.17 -2.92 2.80
CA VAL A 38 -0.43 -1.71 2.43
C VAL A 38 -1.02 -0.48 3.11
N PHE A 39 -2.34 -0.33 3.03
CA PHE A 39 -2.98 0.85 3.61
C PHE A 39 -2.97 0.82 5.14
N LEU A 40 -3.05 -0.36 5.75
CA LEU A 40 -2.91 -0.47 7.19
C LEU A 40 -1.52 -0.05 7.64
N SER A 41 -0.49 -0.50 6.94
CA SER A 41 0.88 -0.10 7.21
C SER A 41 1.06 1.41 7.02
N PHE A 42 0.49 1.95 5.96
CA PHE A 42 0.52 3.38 5.71
C PHE A 42 -0.11 4.16 6.86
N TYR A 43 -1.30 3.74 7.29
CA TYR A 43 -2.02 4.41 8.38
C TYR A 43 -1.21 4.42 9.67
N ARG A 44 -0.61 3.27 10.01
CA ARG A 44 0.19 3.15 11.23
C ARG A 44 1.40 4.04 11.24
N ASN A 45 1.92 4.38 10.06
CA ASN A 45 3.16 5.15 9.94
C ASN A 45 2.96 6.56 9.42
N MET A 46 1.71 7.03 9.34
CA MET A 46 1.43 8.37 8.82
C MET A 46 2.13 9.49 9.59
N ASP A 47 2.27 9.31 10.90
CA ASP A 47 2.88 10.34 11.73
C ASP A 47 4.35 10.55 11.45
N SER A 48 4.99 9.58 10.83
CA SER A 48 6.41 9.67 10.47
C SER A 48 6.63 10.10 9.02
N TYR A 49 5.55 10.43 8.30
CA TYR A 49 5.67 10.88 6.93
C TYR A 49 6.41 12.22 6.87
N ASP A 50 7.37 12.28 5.97
CA ASP A 50 8.18 13.48 5.75
C ASP A 50 8.12 13.83 4.27
N GLU A 51 7.41 14.89 3.94
CA GLU A 51 7.21 15.28 2.55
C GLU A 51 8.51 15.72 1.85
N GLU A 52 9.55 16.02 2.63
CA GLU A 52 10.86 16.32 2.05
C GLU A 52 11.52 15.09 1.47
N LYS A 53 11.12 13.91 1.93
CA LYS A 53 11.70 12.64 1.46
C LYS A 53 10.93 12.03 0.29
N GLY A 54 9.83 12.63 -0.10
CA GLY A 54 9.05 12.15 -1.24
C GLY A 54 7.57 12.40 -1.09
N SER A 55 6.84 12.20 -2.16
CA SER A 55 5.39 12.38 -2.16
C SER A 55 4.71 11.20 -1.47
N ILE A 56 3.42 11.39 -1.15
CA ILE A 56 2.60 10.30 -0.60
C ILE A 56 2.55 9.12 -1.57
N ALA A 57 2.45 9.40 -2.88
CA ALA A 57 2.44 8.33 -3.88
C ALA A 57 3.73 7.52 -3.83
N THR A 58 4.86 8.20 -3.78
CA THR A 58 6.17 7.54 -3.69
C THR A 58 6.21 6.63 -2.46
N TRP A 59 5.75 7.13 -1.33
CA TRP A 59 5.75 6.36 -0.09
C TRP A 59 4.82 5.15 -0.19
N LEU A 60 3.60 5.35 -0.70
CA LEU A 60 2.65 4.24 -0.86
C LEU A 60 3.22 3.14 -1.76
N TYR A 61 3.84 3.51 -2.88
CA TYR A 61 4.41 2.51 -3.78
C TYR A 61 5.62 1.83 -3.17
N ALA A 62 6.39 2.52 -2.33
CA ALA A 62 7.49 1.89 -1.60
C ALA A 62 6.96 0.83 -0.63
N ILE A 63 5.90 1.15 0.11
CA ILE A 63 5.25 0.18 1.00
C ILE A 63 4.72 -1.00 0.20
N THR A 64 4.10 -0.72 -0.94
CA THR A 64 3.54 -1.75 -1.81
C THR A 64 4.62 -2.70 -2.32
N ALA A 65 5.73 -2.14 -2.81
CA ALA A 65 6.84 -2.95 -3.31
C ALA A 65 7.42 -3.84 -2.21
N ASN A 66 7.56 -3.30 -1.00
CA ASN A 66 8.07 -4.06 0.12
C ASN A 66 7.10 -5.19 0.51
N ARG A 67 5.80 -4.91 0.49
CA ARG A 67 4.80 -5.94 0.82
C ARG A 67 4.79 -7.06 -0.22
N LEU A 68 4.92 -6.71 -1.50
CA LEU A 68 5.00 -7.71 -2.56
C LEU A 68 6.26 -8.57 -2.43
N LYS A 69 7.37 -7.95 -2.10
CA LYS A 69 8.62 -8.68 -1.88
C LYS A 69 8.44 -9.71 -0.76
N ASN A 70 7.80 -9.32 0.32
CA ASN A 70 7.55 -10.22 1.43
C ASN A 70 6.56 -11.33 1.03
N TYR A 71 5.55 -11.00 0.25
CA TYR A 71 4.58 -11.98 -0.24
C TYR A 71 5.27 -13.05 -1.08
N TYR A 72 6.12 -12.65 -2.01
CA TYR A 72 6.85 -13.61 -2.85
C TYR A 72 7.78 -14.48 -2.05
N ARG A 73 8.39 -13.92 -1.02
CA ARG A 73 9.28 -14.68 -0.12
C ARG A 73 8.48 -15.73 0.65
N GLU A 74 7.31 -15.36 1.17
CA GLU A 74 6.44 -16.29 1.89
C GLU A 74 5.95 -17.41 1.00
N ASP A 75 5.65 -17.08 -0.26
CA ASP A 75 5.11 -18.03 -1.23
C ASP A 75 6.16 -19.05 -1.66
N ASN A 76 7.44 -18.71 -1.55
CA ASN A 76 8.53 -19.59 -1.95
C ASN A 76 9.03 -20.49 -0.81
N ASP A 77 8.51 -20.30 0.38
CA ASP A 77 8.81 -21.17 1.50
C ASP A 77 7.82 -22.35 1.51
#